data_a34a0022364c63bb7e99092e29e045dd
#
_entry.id   a34a0022364c63bb7e99092e29e045dd
#
_cell.length_a   1.000
_cell.length_b   1.000
_cell.length_c   1.000
_cell.angle_alpha   90.00
_cell.angle_beta   90.00
_cell.angle_gamma   90.00
#
_symmetry.space_group_name_H-M   'P 1'
#
loop_
_entity.id
_entity.type
_entity.pdbx_description
1 polymer ?
#
loop_
_entity_poly.entity_id
_entity_poly.type
_entity_poly.pdbx_seq_one_letter_code
_entity_poly.pdbx_strand_id
1 'polypeptide(L)'
;MNPSKLVASTMTFRTYPLERALEALARAGFEQVELCTVGDWVPHFDVAHATDRSIAECAAAFRRTGMRAAAVNISGEMTLEQMENGYALARELGAGVVTSCCGNPKPDVNREELLKERAQFNSRLADLGDRYGVVCAIEAPHKKSLAERRCEIDEYWALQDERVKCTFDTAHLVYAGESLLDAARAYAPRTAHVHLRDAVKGNSLMRYGEGDVDFAAVLAIFRQAGYKGFYSMEYPTDSDEEAVERLAASVGYLSKFDL
;
A
#
# COMPACT_ATOMS: atom_id res chain seq x y z
N MET A 1 -10.90 10.97 16.93
CA MET A 1 -10.43 10.33 15.70
C MET A 1 -11.09 11.02 14.51
N ASN A 2 -10.37 11.30 13.45
CA ASN A 2 -11.00 11.60 12.17
C ASN A 2 -11.11 10.28 11.40
N PRO A 3 -12.24 9.55 11.51
CA PRO A 3 -12.39 8.21 10.93
C PRO A 3 -12.23 8.21 9.40
N SER A 4 -12.26 9.38 8.79
CA SER A 4 -12.11 9.52 7.33
C SER A 4 -10.71 9.23 6.79
N LYS A 5 -9.66 9.10 7.63
CA LYS A 5 -8.29 8.84 7.18
C LYS A 5 -7.84 7.39 7.34
N LEU A 6 -8.52 6.60 8.16
CA LEU A 6 -8.26 5.17 8.25
C LEU A 6 -9.02 4.45 7.14
N VAL A 7 -8.31 3.69 6.34
CA VAL A 7 -8.88 2.80 5.33
C VAL A 7 -8.39 1.38 5.57
N ALA A 8 -9.07 0.41 4.98
CA ALA A 8 -8.61 -0.97 5.01
C ALA A 8 -8.25 -1.42 3.58
N SER A 9 -7.19 -2.20 3.47
CA SER A 9 -6.87 -2.88 2.22
C SER A 9 -7.84 -4.04 1.98
N THR A 10 -8.31 -4.18 0.76
CA THR A 10 -9.16 -5.32 0.37
C THR A 10 -8.43 -6.66 0.52
N MET A 11 -7.10 -6.66 0.66
CA MET A 11 -6.28 -7.83 0.96
C MET A 11 -6.78 -8.61 2.19
N THR A 12 -7.36 -7.94 3.19
CA THR A 12 -7.94 -8.60 4.37
C THR A 12 -8.97 -9.64 3.98
N PHE A 13 -9.74 -9.39 2.92
CA PHE A 13 -10.76 -10.30 2.39
C PHE A 13 -10.33 -10.93 1.06
N ARG A 14 -9.06 -11.31 0.92
CA ARG A 14 -8.50 -11.85 -0.32
C ARG A 14 -9.17 -13.14 -0.82
N THR A 15 -9.86 -13.88 0.07
CA THR A 15 -10.63 -15.08 -0.26
C THR A 15 -12.01 -14.77 -0.84
N TYR A 16 -12.48 -13.52 -0.72
CA TYR A 16 -13.77 -13.09 -1.25
C TYR A 16 -13.66 -12.61 -2.71
N PRO A 17 -14.74 -12.73 -3.51
CA PRO A 17 -14.89 -11.86 -4.67
C PRO A 17 -14.90 -10.39 -4.27
N LEU A 18 -14.41 -9.50 -5.13
CA LEU A 18 -14.26 -8.07 -4.83
C LEU A 18 -15.51 -7.44 -4.22
N GLU A 19 -16.68 -7.63 -4.83
CA GLU A 19 -17.93 -7.00 -4.36
C GLU A 19 -18.30 -7.43 -2.94
N ARG A 20 -18.14 -8.71 -2.62
CA ARG A 20 -18.33 -9.22 -1.25
C ARG A 20 -17.31 -8.66 -0.26
N ALA A 21 -16.05 -8.47 -0.68
CA ALA A 21 -15.03 -7.84 0.15
C ALA A 21 -15.40 -6.38 0.46
N LEU A 22 -15.85 -5.62 -0.55
CA LEU A 22 -16.31 -4.24 -0.39
C LEU A 22 -17.54 -4.16 0.54
N GLU A 23 -18.52 -5.05 0.38
CA GLU A 23 -19.68 -5.13 1.28
C GLU A 23 -19.27 -5.43 2.73
N ALA A 24 -18.31 -6.33 2.94
CA ALA A 24 -17.82 -6.65 4.28
C ALA A 24 -17.15 -5.45 4.94
N LEU A 25 -16.34 -4.70 4.18
CA LEU A 25 -15.69 -3.47 4.64
C LEU A 25 -16.70 -2.36 4.90
N ALA A 26 -17.72 -2.20 4.04
CA ALA A 26 -18.81 -1.24 4.26
C ALA A 26 -19.59 -1.56 5.55
N ARG A 27 -19.91 -2.83 5.81
CA ARG A 27 -20.55 -3.26 7.06
C ARG A 27 -19.69 -2.99 8.30
N ALA A 28 -18.37 -3.00 8.16
CA ALA A 28 -17.43 -2.64 9.22
C ALA A 28 -17.29 -1.12 9.44
N GLY A 29 -18.01 -0.30 8.65
CA GLY A 29 -18.06 1.16 8.79
C GLY A 29 -17.03 1.93 7.96
N PHE A 30 -16.34 1.28 7.02
CA PHE A 30 -15.46 1.97 6.09
C PHE A 30 -16.27 2.59 4.94
N GLU A 31 -15.91 3.82 4.57
CA GLU A 31 -16.41 4.49 3.37
C GLU A 31 -15.42 4.42 2.20
N GLN A 32 -14.15 4.18 2.54
CA GLN A 32 -13.05 4.13 1.58
C GLN A 32 -12.14 2.95 1.87
N VAL A 33 -11.56 2.39 0.82
CA VAL A 33 -10.64 1.24 0.90
C VAL A 33 -9.43 1.47 0.00
N GLU A 34 -8.37 0.73 0.27
CA GLU A 34 -7.34 0.46 -0.70
C GLU A 34 -7.70 -0.79 -1.48
N LEU A 35 -7.84 -0.66 -2.79
CA LEU A 35 -7.98 -1.82 -3.67
C LEU A 35 -6.60 -2.48 -3.84
N CYS A 36 -6.43 -3.67 -3.31
CA CYS A 36 -5.22 -4.45 -3.47
C CYS A 36 -5.36 -5.46 -4.61
N THR A 37 -4.31 -5.55 -5.45
CA THR A 37 -4.24 -6.47 -6.58
C THR A 37 -2.87 -7.16 -6.58
N VAL A 38 -2.82 -8.46 -6.34
CA VAL A 38 -1.58 -9.26 -6.28
C VAL A 38 -1.79 -10.59 -7.00
N GLY A 39 -1.94 -10.54 -8.33
CA GLY A 39 -2.16 -11.72 -9.14
C GLY A 39 -3.22 -12.66 -8.55
N ASP A 40 -2.95 -13.96 -8.55
CA ASP A 40 -3.89 -14.96 -8.01
C ASP A 40 -3.97 -14.95 -6.47
N TRP A 41 -3.07 -14.25 -5.79
CA TRP A 41 -3.08 -14.23 -4.32
C TRP A 41 -4.10 -13.24 -3.74
N VAL A 42 -4.33 -12.09 -4.42
CA VAL A 42 -5.45 -11.18 -4.17
C VAL A 42 -6.15 -10.91 -5.50
N PRO A 43 -7.04 -11.79 -5.96
CA PRO A 43 -7.60 -11.77 -7.32
C PRO A 43 -8.79 -10.78 -7.44
N HIS A 44 -8.69 -9.61 -6.82
CA HIS A 44 -9.77 -8.63 -6.85
C HIS A 44 -9.84 -7.88 -8.17
N PHE A 45 -8.71 -7.76 -8.87
CA PHE A 45 -8.65 -7.21 -10.22
C PHE A 45 -7.38 -7.69 -10.93
N ASP A 46 -7.52 -8.11 -12.19
CA ASP A 46 -6.39 -8.50 -13.03
C ASP A 46 -5.86 -7.30 -13.81
N VAL A 47 -4.85 -6.63 -13.25
CA VAL A 47 -4.20 -5.47 -13.87
C VAL A 47 -3.46 -5.87 -15.15
N ALA A 48 -2.88 -7.06 -15.19
CA ALA A 48 -2.05 -7.51 -16.31
C ALA A 48 -2.88 -7.70 -17.62
N HIS A 49 -4.14 -8.09 -17.48
CA HIS A 49 -5.04 -8.34 -18.61
C HIS A 49 -6.29 -7.43 -18.58
N ALA A 50 -6.14 -6.23 -18.01
CA ALA A 50 -7.25 -5.30 -17.90
C ALA A 50 -7.73 -4.81 -19.28
N THR A 51 -9.03 -4.58 -19.36
CA THR A 51 -9.71 -3.98 -20.51
C THR A 51 -10.62 -2.85 -20.02
N ASP A 52 -11.04 -1.96 -20.90
CA ASP A 52 -12.01 -0.91 -20.56
C ASP A 52 -13.28 -1.50 -19.91
N ARG A 53 -13.69 -2.67 -20.37
CA ARG A 53 -14.83 -3.39 -19.81
C ARG A 53 -14.57 -3.84 -18.37
N SER A 54 -13.43 -4.50 -18.10
CA SER A 54 -13.13 -4.98 -16.75
C SER A 54 -12.93 -3.82 -15.76
N ILE A 55 -12.34 -2.70 -16.21
CA ILE A 55 -12.23 -1.47 -15.43
C ILE A 55 -13.63 -0.92 -15.09
N ALA A 56 -14.52 -0.83 -16.09
CA ALA A 56 -15.89 -0.36 -15.86
C ALA A 56 -16.69 -1.28 -14.92
N GLU A 57 -16.51 -2.61 -15.03
CA GLU A 57 -17.13 -3.61 -14.15
C GLU A 57 -16.61 -3.46 -12.69
N CYS A 58 -15.31 -3.25 -12.50
CA CYS A 58 -14.72 -2.97 -11.19
C CYS A 58 -15.32 -1.67 -10.58
N ALA A 59 -15.36 -0.59 -11.36
CA ALA A 59 -15.95 0.67 -10.92
C ALA A 59 -17.46 0.51 -10.60
N ALA A 60 -18.18 -0.32 -11.34
CA ALA A 60 -19.58 -0.63 -11.04
C ALA A 60 -19.74 -1.36 -9.69
N ALA A 61 -18.81 -2.27 -9.31
CA ALA A 61 -18.83 -2.91 -8.01
C ALA A 61 -18.66 -1.88 -6.86
N PHE A 62 -17.73 -0.93 -7.02
CA PHE A 62 -17.57 0.17 -6.06
C PHE A 62 -18.86 1.02 -5.95
N ARG A 63 -19.48 1.37 -7.07
CA ARG A 63 -20.74 2.14 -7.07
C ARG A 63 -21.89 1.37 -6.40
N ARG A 64 -22.05 0.07 -6.68
CA ARG A 64 -23.11 -0.76 -6.07
C ARG A 64 -22.98 -0.87 -4.55
N THR A 65 -21.75 -0.95 -4.07
CA THR A 65 -21.47 -1.07 -2.63
C THR A 65 -21.40 0.28 -1.91
N GLY A 66 -21.43 1.40 -2.65
CA GLY A 66 -21.28 2.76 -2.09
C GLY A 66 -19.85 3.05 -1.59
N MET A 67 -18.88 2.18 -1.90
CA MET A 67 -17.49 2.33 -1.49
C MET A 67 -16.71 3.25 -2.43
N ARG A 68 -15.68 3.90 -1.91
CA ARG A 68 -14.71 4.69 -2.68
C ARG A 68 -13.31 4.07 -2.58
N ALA A 69 -12.49 4.24 -3.60
CA ALA A 69 -11.09 3.85 -3.56
C ALA A 69 -10.23 5.03 -3.09
N ALA A 70 -9.46 4.84 -2.02
CA ALA A 70 -8.45 5.79 -1.55
C ALA A 70 -7.13 5.61 -2.32
N ALA A 71 -6.76 4.38 -2.57
CA ALA A 71 -5.56 3.97 -3.30
C ALA A 71 -5.81 2.67 -4.09
N VAL A 72 -4.94 2.42 -5.07
CA VAL A 72 -4.82 1.12 -5.75
C VAL A 72 -3.43 0.58 -5.50
N ASN A 73 -3.33 -0.57 -4.86
CA ASN A 73 -2.07 -1.27 -4.62
C ASN A 73 -1.87 -2.36 -5.67
N ILE A 74 -0.77 -2.25 -6.42
CA ILE A 74 -0.40 -3.17 -7.50
C ILE A 74 0.92 -3.83 -7.13
N SER A 75 0.88 -5.10 -6.79
CA SER A 75 2.09 -5.85 -6.43
C SER A 75 2.37 -6.94 -7.47
N GLY A 76 3.65 -7.16 -7.71
CA GLY A 76 4.16 -8.09 -8.71
C GLY A 76 5.06 -7.41 -9.74
N GLU A 77 5.72 -8.21 -10.56
CA GLU A 77 6.49 -7.69 -11.70
C GLU A 77 5.53 -7.40 -12.85
N MET A 78 5.43 -6.13 -13.23
CA MET A 78 4.56 -5.63 -14.28
C MET A 78 5.36 -4.89 -15.35
N THR A 79 4.94 -4.99 -16.60
CA THR A 79 5.43 -4.10 -17.67
C THR A 79 4.84 -2.70 -17.49
N LEU A 80 5.41 -1.71 -18.17
CA LEU A 80 4.86 -0.34 -18.12
C LEU A 80 3.42 -0.28 -18.66
N GLU A 81 3.11 -1.04 -19.72
CA GLU A 81 1.78 -1.13 -20.30
C GLU A 81 0.77 -1.72 -19.29
N GLN A 82 1.14 -2.78 -18.58
CA GLN A 82 0.31 -3.34 -17.53
C GLN A 82 0.11 -2.35 -16.36
N MET A 83 1.17 -1.63 -15.96
CA MET A 83 1.04 -0.58 -14.95
C MET A 83 0.10 0.54 -15.42
N GLU A 84 0.11 0.92 -16.71
CA GLU A 84 -0.81 1.93 -17.25
C GLU A 84 -2.28 1.53 -17.05
N ASN A 85 -2.63 0.24 -17.16
CA ASN A 85 -3.97 -0.25 -16.81
C ASN A 85 -4.34 0.06 -15.36
N GLY A 86 -3.39 -0.09 -14.44
CA GLY A 86 -3.60 0.22 -13.02
C GLY A 86 -3.84 1.72 -12.77
N TYR A 87 -3.13 2.60 -13.50
CA TYR A 87 -3.37 4.05 -13.42
C TYR A 87 -4.72 4.43 -14.05
N ALA A 88 -5.12 3.78 -15.15
CA ALA A 88 -6.44 3.96 -15.75
C ALA A 88 -7.55 3.53 -14.78
N LEU A 89 -7.38 2.38 -14.11
CA LEU A 89 -8.28 1.90 -13.06
C LEU A 89 -8.36 2.90 -11.90
N ALA A 90 -7.22 3.37 -11.40
CA ALA A 90 -7.19 4.33 -10.29
C ALA A 90 -7.95 5.63 -10.63
N ARG A 91 -7.76 6.16 -11.84
CA ARG A 91 -8.51 7.32 -12.32
C ARG A 91 -10.01 7.04 -12.40
N GLU A 92 -10.42 5.89 -12.94
CA GLU A 92 -11.85 5.53 -13.03
C GLU A 92 -12.49 5.36 -11.66
N LEU A 93 -11.75 4.84 -10.67
CA LEU A 93 -12.20 4.71 -9.30
C LEU A 93 -12.12 6.02 -8.49
N GLY A 94 -11.48 7.07 -9.01
CA GLY A 94 -11.20 8.31 -8.29
C GLY A 94 -10.18 8.14 -7.17
N ALA A 95 -9.33 7.11 -7.22
CA ALA A 95 -8.25 6.90 -6.27
C ALA A 95 -7.12 7.91 -6.47
N GLY A 96 -6.61 8.48 -5.38
CA GLY A 96 -5.56 9.51 -5.44
C GLY A 96 -4.14 8.97 -5.59
N VAL A 97 -3.92 7.69 -5.32
CA VAL A 97 -2.60 7.07 -5.25
C VAL A 97 -2.62 5.70 -5.93
N VAL A 98 -1.60 5.43 -6.74
CA VAL A 98 -1.22 4.06 -7.12
C VAL A 98 0.06 3.73 -6.37
N THR A 99 0.04 2.63 -5.60
CA THR A 99 1.21 2.11 -4.92
C THR A 99 1.70 0.82 -5.58
N SER A 100 3.02 0.62 -5.60
CA SER A 100 3.65 -0.61 -6.09
C SER A 100 4.95 -0.88 -5.36
N CYS A 101 5.51 -2.10 -5.51
CA CYS A 101 6.72 -2.49 -4.81
C CYS A 101 8.00 -1.88 -5.42
N CYS A 102 9.04 -1.76 -4.58
CA CYS A 102 10.35 -1.23 -5.00
C CYS A 102 11.18 -2.21 -5.86
N GLY A 103 10.71 -3.42 -6.07
CA GLY A 103 11.38 -4.46 -6.83
C GLY A 103 12.23 -5.42 -5.98
N ASN A 104 12.56 -6.56 -6.57
CA ASN A 104 13.28 -7.63 -5.89
C ASN A 104 14.73 -7.74 -6.37
N PRO A 105 15.65 -8.19 -5.51
CA PRO A 105 17.00 -8.56 -5.93
C PRO A 105 16.94 -9.68 -6.99
N LYS A 106 17.86 -9.62 -7.97
CA LYS A 106 18.04 -10.67 -8.97
C LYS A 106 19.44 -11.27 -8.79
N PRO A 107 19.59 -12.59 -8.63
CA PRO A 107 20.87 -13.21 -8.26
C PRO A 107 22.03 -12.90 -9.21
N ASP A 108 21.74 -12.78 -10.50
CA ASP A 108 22.75 -12.63 -11.56
C ASP A 108 22.90 -11.19 -12.08
N VAL A 109 22.28 -10.22 -11.42
CA VAL A 109 22.31 -8.81 -11.83
C VAL A 109 22.94 -7.96 -10.73
N ASN A 110 23.82 -7.06 -11.13
CA ASN A 110 24.45 -6.13 -10.21
C ASN A 110 23.38 -5.23 -9.56
N ARG A 111 23.47 -5.07 -8.23
CA ARG A 111 22.51 -4.26 -7.46
C ARG A 111 22.41 -2.81 -7.97
N GLU A 112 23.56 -2.19 -8.31
CA GLU A 112 23.59 -0.81 -8.81
C GLU A 112 22.84 -0.67 -10.14
N GLU A 113 22.98 -1.66 -11.04
CA GLU A 113 22.24 -1.71 -12.31
C GLU A 113 20.74 -1.85 -12.06
N LEU A 114 20.34 -2.77 -11.17
CA LEU A 114 18.93 -2.93 -10.79
C LEU A 114 18.31 -1.67 -10.19
N LEU A 115 19.05 -0.97 -9.36
CA LEU A 115 18.58 0.29 -8.76
C LEU A 115 18.37 1.38 -9.83
N LYS A 116 19.31 1.48 -10.82
CA LYS A 116 19.19 2.41 -11.94
C LYS A 116 18.01 2.06 -12.85
N GLU A 117 17.86 0.77 -13.22
CA GLU A 117 16.72 0.29 -14.00
C GLU A 117 15.40 0.59 -13.30
N ARG A 118 15.33 0.33 -11.99
CA ARG A 118 14.14 0.59 -11.20
C ARG A 118 13.84 2.09 -11.10
N ALA A 119 14.83 2.94 -10.92
CA ALA A 119 14.65 4.38 -10.90
C ALA A 119 14.10 4.91 -12.23
N GLN A 120 14.62 4.43 -13.37
CA GLN A 120 14.11 4.76 -14.69
C GLN A 120 12.67 4.27 -14.89
N PHE A 121 12.37 3.05 -14.46
CA PHE A 121 11.01 2.52 -14.53
C PHE A 121 10.04 3.35 -13.67
N ASN A 122 10.42 3.68 -12.45
CA ASN A 122 9.58 4.47 -11.55
C ASN A 122 9.36 5.92 -12.04
N SER A 123 10.37 6.52 -12.72
CA SER A 123 10.18 7.81 -13.38
C SER A 123 9.11 7.73 -14.48
N ARG A 124 9.05 6.63 -15.24
CA ARG A 124 7.98 6.39 -16.21
C ARG A 124 6.62 6.15 -15.56
N LEU A 125 6.60 5.52 -14.37
CA LEU A 125 5.37 5.43 -13.58
C LEU A 125 4.90 6.79 -13.09
N ALA A 126 5.82 7.70 -12.74
CA ALA A 126 5.47 9.08 -12.40
C ALA A 126 4.89 9.83 -13.61
N ASP A 127 5.40 9.60 -14.85
CA ASP A 127 4.82 10.14 -16.08
C ASP A 127 3.38 9.62 -16.29
N LEU A 128 3.10 8.36 -15.98
CA LEU A 128 1.73 7.85 -15.96
C LEU A 128 0.89 8.55 -14.88
N GLY A 129 1.47 8.75 -13.69
CA GLY A 129 0.83 9.50 -12.60
C GLY A 129 0.36 10.87 -13.06
N ASP A 130 1.25 11.64 -13.69
CA ASP A 130 0.95 12.97 -14.23
C ASP A 130 -0.16 12.90 -15.30
N ARG A 131 -0.10 11.91 -16.20
CA ARG A 131 -1.12 11.72 -17.27
C ARG A 131 -2.49 11.40 -16.74
N TYR A 132 -2.58 10.56 -15.70
CA TYR A 132 -3.84 10.09 -15.15
C TYR A 132 -4.33 10.93 -13.96
N GLY A 133 -3.54 11.89 -13.47
CA GLY A 133 -3.86 12.70 -12.31
C GLY A 133 -3.81 11.91 -10.99
N VAL A 134 -2.91 10.93 -10.89
CA VAL A 134 -2.79 9.99 -9.76
C VAL A 134 -1.35 10.01 -9.27
N VAL A 135 -1.14 10.04 -7.96
CA VAL A 135 0.21 10.02 -7.38
C VAL A 135 0.85 8.65 -7.55
N CYS A 136 2.07 8.62 -8.11
CA CYS A 136 2.91 7.44 -8.13
C CYS A 136 3.60 7.27 -6.77
N ALA A 137 3.33 6.17 -6.06
CA ALA A 137 3.97 5.84 -4.80
C ALA A 137 4.61 4.45 -4.85
N ILE A 138 5.80 4.33 -4.27
CA ILE A 138 6.53 3.07 -4.21
C ILE A 138 6.69 2.65 -2.75
N GLU A 139 6.36 1.40 -2.47
CA GLU A 139 6.55 0.82 -1.16
C GLU A 139 8.02 0.49 -0.94
N ALA A 140 8.69 1.39 -0.24
CA ALA A 140 10.05 1.27 0.25
C ALA A 140 10.14 2.04 1.58
N PRO A 141 10.18 1.34 2.70
CA PRO A 141 10.72 -0.01 2.93
C PRO A 141 9.82 -1.18 2.50
N HIS A 142 10.46 -2.28 2.07
CA HIS A 142 9.78 -3.54 1.84
C HIS A 142 10.73 -4.73 2.12
N LYS A 143 10.26 -5.73 2.89
CA LYS A 143 11.04 -6.92 3.23
C LYS A 143 11.45 -7.71 1.98
N LYS A 144 12.68 -8.26 2.01
CA LYS A 144 13.23 -9.10 0.93
C LYS A 144 13.25 -8.43 -0.45
N SER A 145 13.31 -7.11 -0.48
CA SER A 145 13.32 -6.30 -1.69
C SER A 145 14.65 -5.56 -1.90
N LEU A 146 14.71 -4.69 -2.88
CA LEU A 146 15.85 -3.78 -3.10
C LEU A 146 16.00 -2.72 -2.01
N ALA A 147 15.01 -2.55 -1.15
CA ALA A 147 14.96 -1.51 -0.11
C ALA A 147 14.44 -2.09 1.23
N GLU A 148 15.16 -3.05 1.80
CA GLU A 148 14.80 -3.71 3.07
C GLU A 148 15.45 -3.03 4.27
N ARG A 149 16.78 -2.81 4.22
CA ARG A 149 17.55 -2.20 5.30
C ARG A 149 17.63 -0.70 5.13
N ARG A 150 17.81 0.02 6.21
CA ARG A 150 17.89 1.48 6.19
C ARG A 150 18.88 2.03 5.15
N CYS A 151 20.10 1.51 5.09
CA CYS A 151 21.08 1.94 4.09
C CYS A 151 20.63 1.67 2.65
N GLU A 152 19.97 0.55 2.41
CA GLU A 152 19.43 0.17 1.10
C GLU A 152 18.25 1.07 0.68
N ILE A 153 17.44 1.49 1.67
CA ILE A 153 16.33 2.42 1.45
C ILE A 153 16.88 3.81 1.11
N ASP A 154 17.92 4.27 1.83
CA ASP A 154 18.57 5.55 1.55
C ASP A 154 19.18 5.56 0.15
N GLU A 155 19.89 4.49 -0.27
CA GLU A 155 20.42 4.31 -1.63
C GLU A 155 19.29 4.34 -2.68
N TYR A 156 18.21 3.59 -2.41
CA TYR A 156 17.06 3.52 -3.30
C TYR A 156 16.46 4.90 -3.54
N TRP A 157 16.16 5.64 -2.47
CA TRP A 157 15.53 6.95 -2.56
C TRP A 157 16.44 8.03 -3.14
N ALA A 158 17.76 7.91 -3.03
CA ALA A 158 18.73 8.84 -3.61
C ALA A 158 18.70 8.86 -5.14
N LEU A 159 18.21 7.77 -5.78
CA LEU A 159 18.12 7.65 -7.24
C LEU A 159 16.74 7.99 -7.80
N GLN A 160 15.71 8.11 -6.95
CA GLN A 160 14.34 8.28 -7.43
C GLN A 160 14.03 9.73 -7.84
N ASP A 161 13.30 9.88 -8.94
CA ASP A 161 12.62 11.11 -9.33
C ASP A 161 11.81 11.69 -8.14
N GLU A 162 11.81 12.99 -7.95
CA GLU A 162 11.11 13.66 -6.84
C GLU A 162 9.58 13.50 -6.90
N ARG A 163 9.01 13.24 -8.09
CA ARG A 163 7.60 12.95 -8.30
C ARG A 163 7.19 11.57 -7.75
N VAL A 164 8.14 10.64 -7.65
CA VAL A 164 7.93 9.32 -7.06
C VAL A 164 7.83 9.47 -5.56
N LYS A 165 6.68 9.17 -4.99
CA LYS A 165 6.42 9.27 -3.55
C LYS A 165 6.60 7.92 -2.85
N CYS A 166 6.64 7.97 -1.53
CA CYS A 166 6.79 6.79 -0.69
C CYS A 166 5.41 6.26 -0.27
N THR A 167 5.22 4.96 -0.40
CA THR A 167 4.29 4.21 0.45
C THR A 167 5.10 3.67 1.62
N PHE A 168 4.81 4.13 2.82
CA PHE A 168 5.55 3.77 4.02
C PHE A 168 4.83 2.66 4.78
N ASP A 169 5.42 1.47 4.83
CA ASP A 169 4.90 0.35 5.62
C ASP A 169 5.61 0.25 6.98
N THR A 170 4.83 0.22 8.05
CA THR A 170 5.36 0.19 9.42
C THR A 170 5.98 -1.15 9.81
N ALA A 171 5.54 -2.25 9.21
CA ALA A 171 5.98 -3.59 9.59
C ALA A 171 7.32 -3.99 8.97
N HIS A 172 7.61 -3.53 7.75
CA HIS A 172 8.78 -4.01 7.03
C HIS A 172 10.10 -3.61 7.70
N LEU A 173 10.17 -2.42 8.28
CA LEU A 173 11.34 -1.95 9.05
C LEU A 173 11.51 -2.72 10.36
N VAL A 174 10.43 -2.92 11.09
CA VAL A 174 10.45 -3.72 12.34
C VAL A 174 10.84 -5.16 12.04
N TYR A 175 10.29 -5.73 10.95
CA TYR A 175 10.68 -7.06 10.48
C TYR A 175 12.19 -7.17 10.24
N ALA A 176 12.80 -6.18 9.61
CA ALA A 176 14.25 -6.13 9.34
C ALA A 176 15.08 -5.82 10.61
N GLY A 177 14.45 -5.40 11.71
CA GLY A 177 15.13 -5.00 12.94
C GLY A 177 15.73 -3.59 12.86
N GLU A 178 15.20 -2.75 11.99
CA GLU A 178 15.60 -1.36 11.78
C GLU A 178 14.78 -0.39 12.65
N SER A 179 15.32 0.83 12.85
CA SER A 179 14.60 1.87 13.59
C SER A 179 13.44 2.43 12.78
N LEU A 180 12.21 2.04 13.13
CA LEU A 180 10.98 2.54 12.51
C LEU A 180 10.87 4.07 12.63
N LEU A 181 11.13 4.62 13.81
CA LEU A 181 10.93 6.05 14.05
C LEU A 181 11.95 6.93 13.32
N ASP A 182 13.19 6.46 13.17
CA ASP A 182 14.21 7.20 12.42
C ASP A 182 13.90 7.18 10.91
N ALA A 183 13.43 6.05 10.41
CA ALA A 183 12.98 5.95 9.03
C ALA A 183 11.71 6.79 8.78
N ALA A 184 10.75 6.78 9.70
CA ALA A 184 9.56 7.61 9.60
C ALA A 184 9.92 9.11 9.51
N ARG A 185 10.85 9.60 10.37
CA ARG A 185 11.33 10.99 10.30
C ARG A 185 11.98 11.33 8.98
N ALA A 186 12.77 10.39 8.42
CA ALA A 186 13.47 10.60 7.16
C ALA A 186 12.54 10.62 5.95
N TYR A 187 11.53 9.75 5.92
CA TYR A 187 10.73 9.54 4.70
C TYR A 187 9.33 10.16 4.76
N ALA A 188 8.83 10.59 5.93
CA ALA A 188 7.52 11.24 6.03
C ALA A 188 7.33 12.42 5.06
N PRO A 189 8.35 13.28 4.78
CA PRO A 189 8.18 14.41 3.85
C PRO A 189 7.87 14.01 2.40
N ARG A 190 8.25 12.79 1.99
CA ARG A 190 7.95 12.27 0.65
C ARG A 190 6.85 11.22 0.61
N THR A 191 6.25 10.88 1.77
CA THR A 191 5.23 9.83 1.87
C THR A 191 3.87 10.34 1.37
N ALA A 192 3.27 9.59 0.46
CA ALA A 192 1.92 9.84 -0.05
C ALA A 192 0.88 8.84 0.47
N HIS A 193 1.32 7.65 0.92
CA HIS A 193 0.47 6.60 1.46
C HIS A 193 1.15 5.87 2.60
N VAL A 194 0.39 5.36 3.56
CA VAL A 194 0.95 4.63 4.71
C VAL A 194 0.21 3.31 4.87
N HIS A 195 0.96 2.22 4.87
CA HIS A 195 0.49 0.92 5.32
C HIS A 195 0.74 0.78 6.81
N LEU A 196 -0.34 0.63 7.57
CA LEU A 196 -0.26 0.28 8.99
C LEU A 196 -0.30 -1.23 9.13
N ARG A 197 0.74 -1.77 9.71
CA ARG A 197 0.86 -3.19 10.07
C ARG A 197 1.66 -3.29 11.35
N ASP A 198 1.37 -4.31 12.15
CA ASP A 198 2.18 -4.62 13.32
C ASP A 198 3.15 -5.76 13.05
N ALA A 199 4.30 -5.74 13.70
CA ALA A 199 5.40 -6.66 13.45
C ALA A 199 6.29 -6.81 14.68
N VAL A 200 7.01 -7.93 14.71
CA VAL A 200 8.24 -8.12 15.47
C VAL A 200 9.36 -8.48 14.51
N LYS A 201 10.61 -8.43 14.94
CA LYS A 201 11.75 -8.85 14.11
C LYS A 201 11.52 -10.26 13.55
N GLY A 202 11.57 -10.40 12.23
CA GLY A 202 11.37 -11.66 11.51
C GLY A 202 9.90 -12.06 11.28
N ASN A 203 8.93 -11.32 11.83
CA ASN A 203 7.50 -11.57 11.57
C ASN A 203 6.73 -10.25 11.37
N SER A 204 6.22 -10.06 10.16
CA SER A 204 5.46 -8.86 9.74
C SER A 204 3.93 -9.05 9.74
N LEU A 205 3.41 -10.08 10.40
CA LEU A 205 1.99 -10.44 10.41
C LEU A 205 1.43 -10.54 11.84
N MET A 206 1.91 -9.70 12.74
CA MET A 206 1.38 -9.62 14.10
C MET A 206 -0.03 -9.02 14.10
N ARG A 207 -0.83 -9.36 15.09
CA ARG A 207 -2.07 -8.63 15.38
C ARG A 207 -1.70 -7.25 15.94
N TYR A 208 -2.50 -6.24 15.64
CA TYR A 208 -2.23 -4.88 16.14
C TYR A 208 -2.20 -4.86 17.67
N GLY A 209 -1.11 -4.36 18.23
CA GLY A 209 -0.83 -4.29 19.66
C GLY A 209 -0.13 -5.52 20.25
N GLU A 210 0.20 -6.51 19.43
CA GLU A 210 0.98 -7.69 19.83
C GLU A 210 2.43 -7.63 19.29
N GLY A 211 2.76 -6.63 18.47
CA GLY A 211 4.09 -6.40 17.92
C GLY A 211 4.83 -5.24 18.59
N ASP A 212 5.92 -4.82 17.95
CA ASP A 212 6.84 -3.80 18.42
C ASP A 212 6.62 -2.43 17.75
N VAL A 213 5.56 -2.27 16.94
CA VAL A 213 5.27 -0.99 16.26
C VAL A 213 4.71 0.02 17.25
N ASP A 214 5.44 1.10 17.52
CA ASP A 214 4.94 2.25 18.26
C ASP A 214 4.06 3.13 17.35
N PHE A 215 2.79 2.75 17.21
CA PHE A 215 1.82 3.48 16.39
C PHE A 215 1.63 4.93 16.86
N ALA A 216 1.66 5.19 18.18
CA ALA A 216 1.50 6.53 18.70
C ALA A 216 2.63 7.46 18.21
N ALA A 217 3.88 6.99 18.33
CA ALA A 217 5.04 7.76 17.93
C ALA A 217 5.13 7.92 16.40
N VAL A 218 4.90 6.86 15.62
CA VAL A 218 4.98 6.94 14.15
C VAL A 218 3.90 7.85 13.58
N LEU A 219 2.67 7.77 14.07
CA LEU A 219 1.57 8.65 13.64
C LEU A 219 1.82 10.11 14.01
N ALA A 220 2.42 10.37 15.19
CA ALA A 220 2.82 11.71 15.58
C ALA A 220 3.88 12.31 14.63
N ILE A 221 4.86 11.50 14.17
CA ILE A 221 5.85 11.93 13.19
C ILE A 221 5.19 12.32 11.86
N PHE A 222 4.31 11.48 11.32
CA PHE A 222 3.59 11.79 10.07
C PHE A 222 2.74 13.04 10.19
N ARG A 223 2.03 13.22 11.31
CA ARG A 223 1.26 14.42 11.59
C ARG A 223 2.14 15.67 11.65
N GLN A 224 3.28 15.62 12.35
CA GLN A 224 4.25 16.73 12.43
C GLN A 224 4.84 17.06 11.06
N ALA A 225 5.05 16.07 10.21
CA ALA A 225 5.48 16.27 8.82
C ALA A 225 4.38 16.83 7.90
N GLY A 226 3.16 17.03 8.41
CA GLY A 226 2.04 17.54 7.63
C GLY A 226 1.40 16.53 6.69
N TYR A 227 1.57 15.23 6.93
CA TYR A 227 0.97 14.17 6.11
C TYR A 227 -0.55 14.31 6.03
N LYS A 228 -1.09 14.21 4.81
CA LYS A 228 -2.53 14.38 4.51
C LYS A 228 -3.18 13.14 3.89
N GLY A 229 -2.38 12.12 3.57
CA GLY A 229 -2.86 10.89 2.94
C GLY A 229 -3.65 9.98 3.88
N PHE A 230 -3.94 8.79 3.40
CA PHE A 230 -4.66 7.76 4.13
C PHE A 230 -3.69 6.80 4.83
N TYR A 231 -4.17 6.24 5.94
CA TYR A 231 -3.54 5.15 6.66
C TYR A 231 -4.31 3.87 6.34
N SER A 232 -3.70 2.97 5.58
CA SER A 232 -4.31 1.70 5.16
C SER A 232 -3.94 0.59 6.12
N MET A 233 -4.93 -0.06 6.72
CA MET A 233 -4.73 -1.32 7.42
C MET A 233 -4.49 -2.40 6.38
N GLU A 234 -3.27 -2.95 6.35
CA GLU A 234 -2.86 -3.96 5.40
C GLU A 234 -2.44 -5.25 6.10
N TYR A 235 -3.26 -6.27 6.01
CA TYR A 235 -2.94 -7.62 6.48
C TYR A 235 -3.81 -8.66 5.76
N PRO A 236 -3.19 -9.76 5.30
CA PRO A 236 -3.93 -10.86 4.71
C PRO A 236 -4.58 -11.71 5.78
N THR A 237 -5.69 -12.34 5.43
CA THR A 237 -6.28 -13.44 6.20
C THR A 237 -6.55 -14.63 5.29
N ASP A 238 -6.63 -15.83 5.86
CA ASP A 238 -6.79 -17.07 5.11
C ASP A 238 -8.20 -17.66 5.24
N SER A 239 -9.04 -17.07 6.10
CA SER A 239 -10.44 -17.48 6.25
C SER A 239 -11.37 -16.28 6.44
N ASP A 240 -12.64 -16.49 6.12
CA ASP A 240 -13.69 -15.47 6.26
C ASP A 240 -13.92 -15.07 7.73
N GLU A 241 -13.88 -16.06 8.63
CA GLU A 241 -14.06 -15.83 10.06
C GLU A 241 -12.93 -15.01 10.65
N GLU A 242 -11.68 -15.34 10.29
CA GLU A 242 -10.50 -14.58 10.71
C GLU A 242 -10.55 -13.15 10.18
N ALA A 243 -10.97 -12.96 8.93
CA ALA A 243 -11.04 -11.63 8.32
C ALA A 243 -11.97 -10.68 9.09
N VAL A 244 -13.16 -11.15 9.46
CA VAL A 244 -14.16 -10.36 10.21
C VAL A 244 -13.67 -10.07 11.63
N GLU A 245 -13.19 -11.10 12.35
CA GLU A 245 -12.67 -10.96 13.73
C GLU A 245 -11.48 -9.99 13.76
N ARG A 246 -10.49 -10.20 12.88
CA ARG A 246 -9.27 -9.44 12.83
C ARG A 246 -9.53 -7.98 12.46
N LEU A 247 -10.44 -7.73 11.52
CA LEU A 247 -10.83 -6.36 11.15
C LEU A 247 -11.42 -5.61 12.35
N ALA A 248 -12.36 -6.20 13.05
CA ALA A 248 -13.00 -5.59 14.23
C ALA A 248 -11.97 -5.30 15.34
N ALA A 249 -11.08 -6.24 15.63
CA ALA A 249 -10.00 -6.06 16.60
C ALA A 249 -9.04 -4.95 16.19
N SER A 250 -8.67 -4.89 14.91
CA SER A 250 -7.75 -3.89 14.35
C SER A 250 -8.33 -2.47 14.43
N VAL A 251 -9.58 -2.31 14.03
CA VAL A 251 -10.30 -1.03 14.14
C VAL A 251 -10.38 -0.60 15.60
N GLY A 252 -10.76 -1.50 16.50
CA GLY A 252 -10.83 -1.25 17.95
C GLY A 252 -9.48 -0.82 18.55
N TYR A 253 -8.38 -1.40 18.08
CA TYR A 253 -7.05 -1.03 18.53
C TYR A 253 -6.61 0.34 17.97
N LEU A 254 -6.70 0.53 16.65
CA LEU A 254 -6.23 1.76 16.00
C LEU A 254 -7.10 2.98 16.33
N SER A 255 -8.35 2.76 16.75
CA SER A 255 -9.24 3.84 17.20
C SER A 255 -8.75 4.58 18.44
N LYS A 256 -7.77 4.05 19.15
CA LYS A 256 -7.14 4.70 20.33
C LYS A 256 -6.19 5.83 19.95
N PHE A 257 -5.78 5.89 18.68
CA PHE A 257 -4.82 6.88 18.18
C PHE A 257 -5.52 8.00 17.41
N ASP A 258 -4.89 9.17 17.37
CA ASP A 258 -5.33 10.32 16.57
C ASP A 258 -4.72 10.22 15.16
N LEU A 259 -5.55 9.86 14.16
CA LEU A 259 -5.19 9.61 12.76
C LEU A 259 -5.48 10.82 11.86
#